data_c3fe91bd4438eda61d5675be0dc935b7
#
_entry.id   c3fe91bd4438eda61d5675be0dc935b7
#
_cell.length_a   1.000
_cell.length_b   1.000
_cell.length_c   1.000
_cell.angle_alpha   90.00
_cell.angle_beta   90.00
_cell.angle_gamma   90.00
#
_symmetry.space_group_name_H-M   'P 1'
#
loop_
_entity.id
_entity.type
_entity.pdbx_description
1 polymer ?
#
loop_
_entity_poly.entity_id
_entity_poly.type
_entity_poly.pdbx_seq_one_letter_code
_entity_poly.pdbx_strand_id
1 'polypeptide(L)'
;MAQIRASIIPERGVRVTAEDIPGFPERDIQAELYDIDDPEKINGAYSQMSEALGRLRECRDADKDPEHPLTKILRLRQEVELLKVPIFTELAQDYLDKGFSVAIFLNFRQTIEELQKLLPKARIIDGSPESVRTREKTVDLFQDNVCRSLLVNSEAGGVCLSLHDLHGAFPRVGLVSPCFSAVTLQQVFGRFQRENGKSRSYYRVIFAAGTVEVKMHRSLVGKLNCLDALTDGDLTPDNLKFT
;
A
#
# COMPACT_ATOMS: atom_id res chain seq x y z
N MET A 1 23.14 -3.09 -11.61
CA MET A 1 22.22 -4.06 -11.01
C MET A 1 22.40 -5.45 -11.61
N ALA A 2 22.29 -5.67 -12.91
CA ALA A 2 22.50 -6.99 -13.55
C ALA A 2 23.84 -7.66 -13.19
N GLN A 3 24.93 -6.89 -13.10
CA GLN A 3 26.25 -7.42 -12.70
C GLN A 3 26.30 -7.92 -11.25
N ILE A 4 25.64 -7.21 -10.32
CA ILE A 4 25.56 -7.62 -8.90
C ILE A 4 24.79 -8.93 -8.80
N ARG A 5 23.69 -9.05 -9.52
CA ARG A 5 22.89 -10.26 -9.58
C ARG A 5 23.70 -11.44 -10.14
N ALA A 6 24.35 -11.25 -11.29
CA ALA A 6 25.18 -12.29 -11.92
C ALA A 6 26.31 -12.80 -11.00
N SER A 7 26.75 -12.00 -10.02
CA SER A 7 27.75 -12.42 -9.01
C SER A 7 27.17 -13.24 -7.85
N ILE A 8 25.84 -13.33 -7.76
CA ILE A 8 25.15 -14.05 -6.67
C ILE A 8 24.43 -15.28 -7.20
N ILE A 9 23.71 -15.16 -8.31
CA ILE A 9 22.89 -16.22 -8.90
C ILE A 9 23.49 -16.68 -10.23
N PRO A 10 23.68 -17.99 -10.51
CA PRO A 10 23.30 -19.14 -9.65
C PRO A 10 24.38 -19.58 -8.66
N GLU A 11 25.59 -19.02 -8.72
CA GLU A 11 26.76 -19.60 -8.01
C GLU A 11 26.65 -19.59 -6.48
N ARG A 12 25.99 -18.58 -5.91
CA ARG A 12 25.92 -18.34 -4.46
C ARG A 12 24.52 -18.38 -3.88
N GLY A 13 23.50 -18.58 -4.71
CA GLY A 13 22.12 -18.62 -4.28
C GLY A 13 21.18 -19.22 -5.31
N VAL A 14 20.10 -19.79 -4.83
CA VAL A 14 18.97 -20.24 -5.64
C VAL A 14 17.78 -19.34 -5.34
N ARG A 15 17.04 -18.96 -6.36
CA ARG A 15 15.80 -18.21 -6.21
C ARG A 15 14.65 -19.02 -6.81
N VAL A 16 13.56 -19.10 -6.05
CA VAL A 16 12.27 -19.64 -6.49
C VAL A 16 11.32 -18.49 -6.68
N THR A 17 10.70 -18.40 -7.85
CA THR A 17 9.68 -17.38 -8.17
C THR A 17 8.27 -17.96 -8.02
N ALA A 18 7.25 -17.09 -8.06
CA ALA A 18 5.87 -17.55 -8.02
C ALA A 18 5.51 -18.46 -9.20
N GLU A 19 6.13 -18.25 -10.36
CA GLU A 19 5.94 -19.04 -11.58
C GLU A 19 6.52 -20.47 -11.46
N ASP A 20 7.54 -20.65 -10.63
CA ASP A 20 8.16 -21.95 -10.37
C ASP A 20 7.30 -22.86 -9.49
N ILE A 21 6.26 -22.31 -8.84
CA ILE A 21 5.40 -23.04 -7.90
C ILE A 21 4.06 -23.38 -8.58
N PRO A 22 3.80 -24.65 -8.92
CA PRO A 22 2.54 -25.03 -9.55
C PRO A 22 1.32 -24.68 -8.69
N GLY A 23 0.34 -23.99 -9.29
CA GLY A 23 -0.88 -23.60 -8.60
C GLY A 23 -0.74 -22.44 -7.63
N PHE A 24 0.36 -21.70 -7.66
CA PHE A 24 0.52 -20.50 -6.87
C PHE A 24 -0.49 -19.44 -7.33
N PRO A 25 -1.24 -18.78 -6.40
CA PRO A 25 -2.33 -17.90 -6.78
C PRO A 25 -1.83 -16.69 -7.58
N GLU A 26 -2.55 -16.30 -8.61
CA GLU A 26 -2.27 -15.09 -9.36
C GLU A 26 -2.60 -13.83 -8.55
N ARG A 27 -1.90 -12.76 -8.86
CA ARG A 27 -2.21 -11.42 -8.36
C ARG A 27 -2.39 -10.45 -9.52
N ASP A 28 -3.26 -9.47 -9.31
CA ASP A 28 -3.51 -8.37 -10.23
C ASP A 28 -3.30 -7.05 -9.49
N ILE A 29 -2.36 -6.23 -9.96
CA ILE A 29 -2.01 -4.96 -9.32
C ILE A 29 -2.21 -3.86 -10.34
N GLN A 30 -3.08 -2.90 -10.03
CA GLN A 30 -3.39 -1.78 -10.92
C GLN A 30 -3.27 -0.47 -10.15
N ALA A 31 -2.83 0.57 -10.86
CA ALA A 31 -2.93 1.95 -10.40
C ALA A 31 -4.22 2.55 -10.96
N GLU A 32 -5.01 3.13 -10.10
CA GLU A 32 -6.29 3.73 -10.48
C GLU A 32 -6.31 5.22 -10.13
N LEU A 33 -6.89 6.01 -11.04
CA LEU A 33 -7.07 7.44 -10.89
C LEU A 33 -8.51 7.74 -10.53
N TYR A 34 -8.70 8.47 -9.44
CA TYR A 34 -10.01 8.91 -9.00
C TYR A 34 -10.08 10.42 -8.92
N ASP A 35 -11.18 10.98 -9.37
CA ASP A 35 -11.49 12.38 -9.15
C ASP A 35 -11.77 12.63 -7.67
N ILE A 36 -11.31 13.75 -7.18
CA ILE A 36 -11.54 14.23 -5.81
C ILE A 36 -12.18 15.59 -5.83
N ASP A 37 -12.94 15.91 -4.79
CA ASP A 37 -13.69 17.17 -4.69
C ASP A 37 -12.78 18.40 -4.73
N ASP A 38 -11.54 18.30 -4.24
CA ASP A 38 -10.62 19.43 -4.11
C ASP A 38 -9.18 19.05 -4.53
N PRO A 39 -8.90 18.92 -5.85
CA PRO A 39 -7.58 18.57 -6.33
C PRO A 39 -6.53 19.67 -6.04
N GLU A 40 -6.97 20.92 -5.87
CA GLU A 40 -6.05 22.04 -5.58
C GLU A 40 -5.44 21.93 -4.18
N LYS A 41 -6.16 21.38 -3.19
CA LYS A 41 -5.61 21.12 -1.87
C LYS A 41 -4.45 20.11 -1.93
N ILE A 42 -4.58 19.07 -2.72
CA ILE A 42 -3.50 18.10 -2.93
C ILE A 42 -2.30 18.76 -3.59
N ASN A 43 -2.51 19.50 -4.68
CA ASN A 43 -1.44 20.20 -5.37
C ASN A 43 -0.74 21.23 -4.47
N GLY A 44 -1.50 21.98 -3.68
CA GLY A 44 -0.99 22.93 -2.70
C GLY A 44 -0.15 22.25 -1.60
N ALA A 45 -0.60 21.12 -1.07
CA ALA A 45 0.14 20.35 -0.09
C ALA A 45 1.49 19.85 -0.65
N TYR A 46 1.50 19.33 -1.87
CA TYR A 46 2.75 18.87 -2.50
C TYR A 46 3.70 20.03 -2.85
N SER A 47 3.18 21.22 -3.23
CA SER A 47 4.01 22.42 -3.40
C SER A 47 4.72 22.78 -2.10
N GLN A 48 3.99 22.83 -0.99
CA GLN A 48 4.55 23.10 0.34
C GLN A 48 5.54 22.01 0.79
N MET A 49 5.30 20.74 0.45
CA MET A 49 6.27 19.66 0.71
C MET A 49 7.56 19.89 -0.07
N SER A 50 7.47 20.30 -1.34
CA SER A 50 8.64 20.60 -2.16
C SER A 50 9.47 21.77 -1.60
N GLU A 51 8.83 22.82 -1.13
CA GLU A 51 9.48 23.93 -0.46
C GLU A 51 10.17 23.49 0.84
N ALA A 52 9.50 22.69 1.66
CA ALA A 52 10.08 22.14 2.89
C ALA A 52 11.30 21.25 2.60
N LEU A 53 11.25 20.43 1.54
CA LEU A 53 12.40 19.65 1.09
C LEU A 53 13.55 20.51 0.57
N GLY A 54 13.26 21.63 -0.11
CA GLY A 54 14.26 22.63 -0.51
C GLY A 54 14.99 23.18 0.69
N ARG A 55 14.26 23.63 1.71
CA ARG A 55 14.82 24.13 2.97
C ARG A 55 15.72 23.10 3.67
N LEU A 56 15.33 21.83 3.72
CA LEU A 56 16.17 20.77 4.29
C LEU A 56 17.50 20.58 3.56
N ARG A 57 17.54 20.82 2.25
CA ARG A 57 18.77 20.71 1.44
C ARG A 57 19.70 21.91 1.62
N GLU A 58 19.14 23.10 1.85
CA GLU A 58 19.86 24.35 1.95
C GLU A 58 20.33 24.67 3.38
N CYS A 59 19.59 24.22 4.40
CA CYS A 59 19.88 24.54 5.80
C CYS A 59 20.71 23.44 6.46
N ARG A 60 21.95 23.78 6.83
CA ARG A 60 22.72 23.00 7.82
C ARG A 60 22.19 23.14 9.26
N ASP A 61 21.32 24.13 9.52
CA ASP A 61 20.74 24.48 10.83
C ASP A 61 19.21 24.29 10.86
N ALA A 62 18.70 23.15 10.40
CA ALA A 62 17.26 22.84 10.40
C ALA A 62 16.62 22.84 11.81
N ASP A 63 17.44 22.76 12.86
CA ASP A 63 16.99 22.77 14.27
C ASP A 63 16.49 24.13 14.76
N LYS A 64 16.65 25.20 13.98
CA LYS A 64 16.22 26.57 14.34
C LYS A 64 14.86 26.96 13.77
N ASP A 65 14.24 26.11 12.95
CA ASP A 65 12.91 26.37 12.39
C ASP A 65 11.83 26.04 13.44
N PRO A 66 10.85 26.93 13.72
CA PRO A 66 9.77 26.67 14.68
C PRO A 66 8.96 25.39 14.36
N GLU A 67 8.92 24.98 13.12
CA GLU A 67 8.41 23.67 12.70
C GLU A 67 9.44 22.95 11.83
N HIS A 68 9.99 21.83 12.35
CA HIS A 68 10.96 21.04 11.61
C HIS A 68 10.37 20.62 10.24
N PRO A 69 11.07 20.86 9.11
CA PRO A 69 10.53 20.61 7.77
C PRO A 69 10.00 19.20 7.54
N LEU A 70 10.58 18.17 8.19
CA LEU A 70 10.08 16.79 8.12
C LEU A 70 8.71 16.65 8.76
N THR A 71 8.44 17.34 9.88
CA THR A 71 7.14 17.34 10.54
C THR A 71 6.07 17.95 9.62
N LYS A 72 6.40 19.06 8.97
CA LYS A 72 5.52 19.69 7.98
C LYS A 72 5.20 18.74 6.82
N ILE A 73 6.21 18.07 6.26
CA ILE A 73 6.02 17.09 5.19
C ILE A 73 5.10 15.94 5.62
N LEU A 74 5.27 15.42 6.83
CA LEU A 74 4.42 14.34 7.35
C LEU A 74 2.97 14.77 7.51
N ARG A 75 2.71 15.98 8.05
CA ARG A 75 1.35 16.53 8.18
C ARG A 75 0.66 16.71 6.82
N LEU A 76 1.36 17.29 5.86
CA LEU A 76 0.82 17.49 4.52
C LEU A 76 0.50 16.16 3.82
N ARG A 77 1.34 15.15 4.00
CA ARG A 77 1.04 13.79 3.49
C ARG A 77 -0.20 13.19 4.16
N GLN A 78 -0.37 13.41 5.45
CA GLN A 78 -1.54 12.98 6.19
C GLN A 78 -2.82 13.68 5.69
N GLU A 79 -2.77 14.98 5.46
CA GLU A 79 -3.87 15.76 4.89
C GLU A 79 -4.27 15.23 3.51
N VAL A 80 -3.30 14.95 2.64
CA VAL A 80 -3.55 14.36 1.31
C VAL A 80 -4.23 12.99 1.42
N GLU A 81 -3.81 12.13 2.35
CA GLU A 81 -4.45 10.82 2.53
C GLU A 81 -5.87 10.95 3.07
N LEU A 82 -6.13 11.90 3.98
CA LEU A 82 -7.46 12.17 4.51
C LEU A 82 -8.46 12.61 3.43
N LEU A 83 -8.02 13.39 2.44
CA LEU A 83 -8.88 13.80 1.32
C LEU A 83 -9.39 12.62 0.47
N LYS A 84 -8.76 11.46 0.57
CA LYS A 84 -9.15 10.23 -0.16
C LYS A 84 -10.06 9.30 0.66
N VAL A 85 -10.40 9.65 1.89
CA VAL A 85 -11.29 8.83 2.75
C VAL A 85 -12.63 8.50 2.08
N PRO A 86 -13.34 9.44 1.41
CA PRO A 86 -14.58 9.12 0.72
C PRO A 86 -14.39 8.04 -0.35
N ILE A 87 -13.35 8.14 -1.16
CA ILE A 87 -13.03 7.19 -2.24
C ILE A 87 -12.76 5.80 -1.67
N PHE A 88 -11.94 5.70 -0.62
CA PHE A 88 -11.68 4.41 0.05
C PHE A 88 -12.95 3.79 0.61
N THR A 89 -13.85 4.61 1.16
CA THR A 89 -15.12 4.14 1.72
C THR A 89 -16.03 3.57 0.63
N GLU A 90 -16.22 4.32 -0.45
CA GLU A 90 -17.07 3.92 -1.57
C GLU A 90 -16.56 2.62 -2.23
N LEU A 91 -15.27 2.57 -2.55
CA LEU A 91 -14.64 1.39 -3.15
C LEU A 91 -14.71 0.17 -2.22
N ALA A 92 -14.48 0.35 -0.93
CA ALA A 92 -14.58 -0.75 0.02
C ALA A 92 -15.99 -1.33 0.08
N GLN A 93 -17.02 -0.49 0.09
CA GLN A 93 -18.41 -0.92 0.08
C GLN A 93 -18.76 -1.64 -1.23
N ASP A 94 -18.38 -1.08 -2.37
CA ASP A 94 -18.62 -1.67 -3.69
C ASP A 94 -17.98 -3.08 -3.82
N TYR A 95 -16.73 -3.24 -3.39
CA TYR A 95 -16.09 -4.55 -3.41
C TYR A 95 -16.70 -5.54 -2.41
N LEU A 96 -17.11 -5.08 -1.21
CA LEU A 96 -17.79 -5.94 -0.24
C LEU A 96 -19.13 -6.44 -0.79
N ASP A 97 -19.88 -5.59 -1.48
CA ASP A 97 -21.18 -5.93 -2.11
C ASP A 97 -21.00 -6.88 -3.29
N LYS A 98 -19.89 -6.75 -4.03
CA LYS A 98 -19.48 -7.69 -5.09
C LYS A 98 -18.94 -9.03 -4.58
N GLY A 99 -18.92 -9.25 -3.28
CA GLY A 99 -18.51 -10.55 -2.70
C GLY A 99 -17.00 -10.68 -2.44
N PHE A 100 -16.25 -9.58 -2.41
CA PHE A 100 -14.83 -9.60 -2.03
C PHE A 100 -14.63 -9.42 -0.53
N SER A 101 -13.48 -9.82 -0.01
CA SER A 101 -12.97 -9.34 1.27
C SER A 101 -11.93 -8.26 1.03
N VAL A 102 -12.04 -7.14 1.75
CA VAL A 102 -11.30 -5.91 1.48
C VAL A 102 -10.31 -5.60 2.61
N ALA A 103 -9.05 -5.33 2.27
CA ALA A 103 -8.12 -4.72 3.21
C ALA A 103 -7.64 -3.36 2.66
N ILE A 104 -7.78 -2.31 3.45
CA ILE A 104 -7.35 -0.96 3.09
C ILE A 104 -6.01 -0.69 3.76
N PHE A 105 -4.97 -0.50 2.95
CA PHE A 105 -3.61 -0.22 3.41
C PHE A 105 -3.36 1.28 3.42
N LEU A 106 -3.12 1.84 4.59
CA LEU A 106 -3.05 3.27 4.86
C LEU A 106 -1.69 3.62 5.51
N ASN A 107 -1.25 4.85 5.34
CA ASN A 107 0.01 5.31 5.89
C ASN A 107 -0.13 5.98 7.27
N PHE A 108 -1.31 6.52 7.57
CA PHE A 108 -1.53 7.33 8.77
C PHE A 108 -2.68 6.79 9.63
N ARG A 109 -2.45 6.81 10.94
CA ARG A 109 -3.43 6.36 11.93
C ARG A 109 -4.72 7.19 11.92
N GLN A 110 -4.62 8.51 11.74
CA GLN A 110 -5.80 9.38 11.67
C GLN A 110 -6.72 8.99 10.52
N THR A 111 -6.19 8.60 9.37
CA THR A 111 -6.99 8.11 8.24
C THR A 111 -7.71 6.80 8.60
N ILE A 112 -7.05 5.92 9.36
CA ILE A 112 -7.67 4.69 9.87
C ILE A 112 -8.84 5.04 10.81
N GLU A 113 -8.66 5.99 11.70
CA GLU A 113 -9.69 6.44 12.64
C GLU A 113 -10.91 7.05 11.93
N GLU A 114 -10.70 7.86 10.89
CA GLU A 114 -11.80 8.41 10.09
C GLU A 114 -12.53 7.31 9.29
N LEU A 115 -11.80 6.41 8.65
CA LEU A 115 -12.41 5.28 7.94
C LEU A 115 -13.17 4.32 8.88
N GLN A 116 -12.69 4.12 10.11
CA GLN A 116 -13.37 3.29 11.10
C GLN A 116 -14.75 3.83 11.45
N LYS A 117 -14.95 5.14 11.45
CA LYS A 117 -16.28 5.77 11.68
C LYS A 117 -17.26 5.44 10.55
N LEU A 118 -16.76 5.36 9.31
CA LEU A 118 -17.54 5.09 8.10
C LEU A 118 -17.71 3.59 7.83
N LEU A 119 -16.74 2.78 8.25
CA LEU A 119 -16.72 1.32 8.13
C LEU A 119 -16.64 0.65 9.51
N PRO A 120 -17.70 0.75 10.35
CA PRO A 120 -17.63 0.33 11.76
C PRO A 120 -17.44 -1.19 11.95
N LYS A 121 -17.69 -2.00 10.92
CA LYS A 121 -17.47 -3.45 10.94
C LYS A 121 -16.03 -3.84 10.61
N ALA A 122 -15.21 -2.91 10.09
CA ALA A 122 -13.82 -3.18 9.75
C ALA A 122 -12.99 -3.36 11.03
N ARG A 123 -12.06 -4.31 11.01
CA ARG A 123 -11.07 -4.49 12.07
C ARG A 123 -9.79 -3.74 11.74
N ILE A 124 -9.04 -3.38 12.77
CA ILE A 124 -7.84 -2.54 12.64
C ILE A 124 -6.58 -3.35 12.93
N ILE A 125 -5.55 -3.12 12.11
CA ILE A 125 -4.17 -3.56 12.34
C ILE A 125 -3.25 -2.33 12.16
N ASP A 126 -2.96 -1.61 13.23
CA ASP A 126 -2.25 -0.32 13.19
C ASP A 126 -0.94 -0.29 14.00
N GLY A 127 -0.54 -1.41 14.60
CA GLY A 127 0.66 -1.50 15.42
C GLY A 127 0.50 -0.96 16.84
N SER A 128 -0.68 -0.49 17.25
CA SER A 128 -0.97 -0.17 18.65
C SER A 128 -0.85 -1.40 19.55
N PRO A 129 -0.57 -1.25 20.86
CA PRO A 129 -0.46 -2.39 21.79
C PRO A 129 -1.71 -3.29 21.78
N GLU A 130 -2.88 -2.72 21.63
CA GLU A 130 -4.13 -3.46 21.53
C GLU A 130 -4.23 -4.24 20.21
N SER A 131 -3.93 -3.59 19.09
CA SER A 131 -3.90 -4.22 17.77
C SER A 131 -2.85 -5.36 17.72
N VAL A 132 -1.70 -5.19 18.35
CA VAL A 132 -0.66 -6.23 18.41
C VAL A 132 -1.17 -7.46 19.19
N ARG A 133 -1.88 -7.26 20.30
CA ARG A 133 -2.44 -8.35 21.12
C ARG A 133 -3.54 -9.13 20.40
N THR A 134 -4.31 -8.45 19.53
CA THR A 134 -5.47 -9.04 18.84
C THR A 134 -5.14 -9.42 17.39
N ARG A 135 -3.90 -9.20 16.93
CA ARG A 135 -3.48 -9.34 15.53
C ARG A 135 -3.77 -10.74 14.97
N GLU A 136 -3.30 -11.78 15.63
CA GLU A 136 -3.50 -13.18 15.19
C GLU A 136 -4.98 -13.47 15.03
N LYS A 137 -5.78 -13.22 16.06
CA LYS A 137 -7.23 -13.40 16.02
C LYS A 137 -7.89 -12.58 14.90
N THR A 138 -7.41 -11.37 14.63
CA THR A 138 -7.95 -10.53 13.55
C THR A 138 -7.61 -11.11 12.18
N VAL A 139 -6.40 -11.64 12.00
CA VAL A 139 -5.98 -12.34 10.79
C VAL A 139 -6.82 -13.59 10.56
N ASP A 140 -6.99 -14.43 11.59
CA ASP A 140 -7.79 -15.67 11.51
C ASP A 140 -9.24 -15.35 11.11
N LEU A 141 -9.86 -14.37 11.76
CA LEU A 141 -11.22 -13.94 11.43
C LEU A 141 -11.36 -13.41 9.99
N PHE A 142 -10.31 -12.80 9.46
CA PHE A 142 -10.29 -12.35 8.07
C PHE A 142 -10.09 -13.52 7.10
N GLN A 143 -9.19 -14.45 7.42
CA GLN A 143 -8.95 -15.66 6.62
C GLN A 143 -10.19 -16.56 6.59
N ASP A 144 -10.89 -16.70 7.71
CA ASP A 144 -12.14 -17.47 7.85
C ASP A 144 -13.37 -16.75 7.29
N ASN A 145 -13.20 -15.57 6.71
CA ASN A 145 -14.28 -14.74 6.14
C ASN A 145 -15.37 -14.29 7.15
N VAL A 146 -15.11 -14.40 8.44
CA VAL A 146 -15.97 -13.87 9.52
C VAL A 146 -15.91 -12.36 9.54
N CYS A 147 -14.71 -11.80 9.33
CA CYS A 147 -14.51 -10.37 9.11
C CYS A 147 -14.07 -10.17 7.65
N ARG A 148 -14.81 -9.38 6.88
CA ARG A 148 -14.53 -9.17 5.47
C ARG A 148 -13.89 -7.81 5.15
N SER A 149 -13.64 -6.99 6.16
CA SER A 149 -13.02 -5.67 5.99
C SER A 149 -11.94 -5.42 7.03
N LEU A 150 -10.76 -4.99 6.58
CA LEU A 150 -9.61 -4.61 7.41
C LEU A 150 -9.13 -3.20 7.09
N LEU A 151 -8.76 -2.45 8.11
CA LEU A 151 -7.98 -1.22 8.00
C LEU A 151 -6.57 -1.51 8.53
N VAL A 152 -5.57 -1.35 7.67
CA VAL A 152 -4.20 -1.80 7.96
C VAL A 152 -3.24 -0.63 7.80
N ASN A 153 -2.45 -0.33 8.82
CA ASN A 153 -1.32 0.57 8.63
C ASN A 153 -0.23 -0.13 7.82
N SER A 154 0.22 0.49 6.72
CA SER A 154 1.14 -0.12 5.76
C SER A 154 2.50 -0.50 6.39
N GLU A 155 2.99 0.28 7.36
CA GLU A 155 4.24 -0.02 8.07
C GLU A 155 4.03 -1.13 9.11
N ALA A 156 2.98 -1.04 9.92
CA ALA A 156 2.66 -2.04 10.94
C ALA A 156 2.18 -3.37 10.33
N GLY A 157 1.41 -3.30 9.24
CA GLY A 157 0.97 -4.45 8.46
C GLY A 157 2.04 -5.00 7.51
N GLY A 158 3.14 -4.26 7.31
CA GLY A 158 4.29 -4.66 6.51
C GLY A 158 5.04 -5.87 7.07
N VAL A 159 4.80 -6.26 8.33
CA VAL A 159 5.52 -7.36 8.99
C VAL A 159 4.61 -8.58 9.14
N CYS A 160 4.94 -9.66 8.42
CA CYS A 160 4.46 -11.05 8.64
C CYS A 160 2.94 -11.27 8.67
N LEU A 161 2.11 -10.47 7.99
CA LEU A 161 0.68 -10.76 7.85
C LEU A 161 0.43 -11.70 6.67
N SER A 162 -0.39 -12.72 6.89
CA SER A 162 -0.92 -13.60 5.84
C SER A 162 -2.42 -13.38 5.74
N LEU A 163 -2.87 -12.68 4.68
CA LEU A 163 -4.26 -12.27 4.51
C LEU A 163 -4.93 -12.94 3.30
N HIS A 164 -4.34 -14.05 2.83
CA HIS A 164 -4.84 -14.81 1.67
C HIS A 164 -6.17 -15.50 1.97
N ASP A 165 -6.88 -15.83 0.91
CA ASP A 165 -8.15 -16.56 1.01
C ASP A 165 -7.88 -18.09 1.15
N LEU A 166 -8.28 -18.65 2.28
CA LEU A 166 -8.13 -20.07 2.57
C LEU A 166 -9.27 -20.94 2.00
N HIS A 167 -10.41 -20.33 1.70
CA HIS A 167 -11.64 -21.07 1.37
C HIS A 167 -12.09 -20.93 -0.08
N GLY A 168 -11.57 -19.93 -0.83
CA GLY A 168 -11.97 -19.65 -2.21
C GLY A 168 -13.32 -18.95 -2.37
N ALA A 169 -13.98 -18.59 -1.26
CA ALA A 169 -15.33 -18.03 -1.27
C ALA A 169 -15.36 -16.52 -1.48
N PHE A 170 -14.34 -15.81 -1.01
CA PHE A 170 -14.26 -14.34 -1.05
C PHE A 170 -12.86 -13.90 -1.50
N PRO A 171 -12.66 -13.62 -2.80
CA PRO A 171 -11.38 -13.11 -3.30
C PRO A 171 -10.93 -11.86 -2.56
N ARG A 172 -9.64 -11.66 -2.43
CA ARG A 172 -9.05 -10.56 -1.65
C ARG A 172 -8.79 -9.35 -2.52
N VAL A 173 -9.25 -8.19 -2.05
CA VAL A 173 -8.92 -6.89 -2.64
C VAL A 173 -8.16 -6.03 -1.62
N GLY A 174 -7.02 -5.50 -2.04
CA GLY A 174 -6.24 -4.50 -1.31
C GLY A 174 -6.43 -3.12 -1.94
N LEU A 175 -7.05 -2.21 -1.23
CA LEU A 175 -7.07 -0.79 -1.57
C LEU A 175 -5.85 -0.14 -0.92
N VAL A 176 -4.96 0.44 -1.70
CA VAL A 176 -3.64 0.86 -1.21
C VAL A 176 -3.48 2.38 -1.37
N SER A 177 -3.26 3.06 -0.25
CA SER A 177 -2.80 4.44 -0.29
C SER A 177 -1.35 4.49 -0.75
N PRO A 178 -1.00 5.29 -1.78
CA PRO A 178 0.35 5.34 -2.29
C PRO A 178 1.33 5.85 -1.23
N CYS A 179 2.51 5.25 -1.19
CA CYS A 179 3.62 5.69 -0.35
C CYS A 179 4.90 5.85 -1.19
N PHE A 180 5.88 6.60 -0.68
CA PHE A 180 7.14 6.83 -1.40
C PHE A 180 8.13 5.65 -1.32
N SER A 181 7.83 4.66 -0.47
CA SER A 181 8.64 3.46 -0.28
C SER A 181 8.17 2.32 -1.18
N ALA A 182 8.94 2.02 -2.21
CA ALA A 182 8.68 0.87 -3.07
C ALA A 182 8.78 -0.46 -2.29
N VAL A 183 9.68 -0.54 -1.30
CA VAL A 183 9.81 -1.71 -0.43
C VAL A 183 8.54 -1.97 0.38
N THR A 184 7.96 -0.92 0.98
CA THR A 184 6.70 -1.03 1.73
C THR A 184 5.57 -1.50 0.81
N LEU A 185 5.47 -0.97 -0.40
CA LEU A 185 4.46 -1.41 -1.36
C LEU A 185 4.63 -2.88 -1.77
N GLN A 186 5.86 -3.32 -2.05
CA GLN A 186 6.12 -4.72 -2.34
C GLN A 186 5.71 -5.64 -1.20
N GLN A 187 5.98 -5.23 0.05
CA GLN A 187 5.54 -5.97 1.22
C GLN A 187 4.01 -6.05 1.30
N VAL A 188 3.30 -4.97 1.00
CA VAL A 188 1.84 -4.94 0.92
C VAL A 188 1.34 -5.90 -0.15
N PHE A 189 1.90 -5.84 -1.37
CA PHE A 189 1.51 -6.71 -2.49
C PHE A 189 1.76 -8.20 -2.25
N GLY A 190 2.58 -8.56 -1.30
CA GLY A 190 2.81 -9.95 -0.88
C GLY A 190 1.82 -10.47 0.19
N ARG A 191 0.83 -9.70 0.67
CA ARG A 191 -0.01 -10.12 1.81
C ARG A 191 -1.11 -11.11 1.47
N PHE A 192 -1.65 -11.05 0.26
CA PHE A 192 -2.71 -11.94 -0.18
C PHE A 192 -2.21 -13.15 -0.97
N GLN A 193 -1.00 -13.08 -1.51
CA GLN A 193 -0.44 -14.12 -2.34
C GLN A 193 0.41 -15.06 -1.48
N ARG A 194 -0.09 -16.27 -1.25
CA ARG A 194 0.55 -17.33 -0.47
C ARG A 194 0.26 -18.69 -1.11
N GLU A 195 1.12 -19.66 -0.87
CA GLU A 195 1.03 -21.02 -1.42
C GLU A 195 -0.34 -21.69 -1.22
N ASN A 196 -0.96 -21.47 -0.06
CA ASN A 196 -2.26 -22.04 0.27
C ASN A 196 -3.47 -21.18 -0.16
N GLY A 197 -3.23 -20.08 -0.86
CA GLY A 197 -4.31 -19.20 -1.35
C GLY A 197 -5.19 -19.91 -2.37
N LYS A 198 -6.52 -19.79 -2.22
CA LYS A 198 -7.52 -20.46 -3.07
C LYS A 198 -8.13 -19.54 -4.12
N SER A 199 -7.88 -18.24 -4.06
CA SER A 199 -8.41 -17.28 -5.02
C SER A 199 -7.34 -16.31 -5.52
N ARG A 200 -7.57 -15.73 -6.70
CA ARG A 200 -6.79 -14.63 -7.22
C ARG A 200 -6.90 -13.43 -6.28
N SER A 201 -5.82 -12.66 -6.13
CA SER A 201 -5.78 -11.45 -5.33
C SER A 201 -5.68 -10.20 -6.20
N TYR A 202 -6.28 -9.11 -5.73
CA TYR A 202 -6.34 -7.84 -6.45
C TYR A 202 -5.79 -6.73 -5.58
N TYR A 203 -5.01 -5.81 -6.18
CA TYR A 203 -4.55 -4.61 -5.52
C TYR A 203 -4.87 -3.39 -6.38
N ARG A 204 -5.42 -2.37 -5.77
CA ARG A 204 -5.75 -1.09 -6.40
C ARG A 204 -5.01 0.01 -5.65
N VAL A 205 -4.02 0.60 -6.30
CA VAL A 205 -3.27 1.74 -5.75
C VAL A 205 -3.99 3.01 -6.16
N ILE A 206 -4.52 3.74 -5.18
CA ILE A 206 -5.47 4.83 -5.38
C ILE A 206 -4.74 6.17 -5.47
N PHE A 207 -4.74 6.76 -6.64
CA PHE A 207 -4.18 8.08 -6.92
C PHE A 207 -5.28 9.10 -7.21
N ALA A 208 -5.03 10.36 -6.82
CA ALA A 208 -5.92 11.47 -7.15
C ALA A 208 -5.65 12.00 -8.56
N ALA A 209 -6.67 11.99 -9.41
CA ALA A 209 -6.62 12.50 -10.77
C ALA A 209 -6.38 14.02 -10.79
N GLY A 210 -5.77 14.52 -11.87
CA GLY A 210 -5.50 15.95 -12.02
C GLY A 210 -4.50 16.55 -11.03
N THR A 211 -3.83 15.72 -10.22
CA THR A 211 -2.90 16.16 -9.18
C THR A 211 -1.45 15.75 -9.48
N VAL A 212 -0.55 16.23 -8.65
CA VAL A 212 0.87 15.83 -8.68
C VAL A 212 1.07 14.35 -8.36
N GLU A 213 0.09 13.64 -7.80
CA GLU A 213 0.17 12.20 -7.55
C GLU A 213 0.39 11.39 -8.82
N VAL A 214 -0.07 11.89 -9.98
CA VAL A 214 0.24 11.29 -11.29
C VAL A 214 1.76 11.27 -11.57
N LYS A 215 2.49 12.33 -11.15
CA LYS A 215 3.97 12.34 -11.25
C LYS A 215 4.62 11.42 -10.24
N MET A 216 4.04 11.32 -9.04
CA MET A 216 4.47 10.39 -7.99
C MET A 216 4.38 8.95 -8.47
N HIS A 217 3.31 8.57 -9.14
CA HIS A 217 3.14 7.26 -9.77
C HIS A 217 4.32 6.91 -10.68
N ARG A 218 4.70 7.81 -11.60
CA ARG A 218 5.86 7.57 -12.50
C ARG A 218 7.16 7.31 -11.75
N SER A 219 7.42 8.09 -10.68
CA SER A 219 8.59 7.90 -9.83
C SER A 219 8.56 6.56 -9.11
N LEU A 220 7.39 6.15 -8.67
CA LEU A 220 7.18 4.89 -7.96
C LEU A 220 7.40 3.68 -8.88
N VAL A 221 6.85 3.72 -10.09
CA VAL A 221 7.10 2.73 -11.14
C VAL A 221 8.60 2.60 -11.41
N GLY A 222 9.31 3.72 -11.56
CA GLY A 222 10.77 3.70 -11.74
C GLY A 222 11.52 3.01 -10.60
N LYS A 223 11.11 3.24 -9.34
CA LYS A 223 11.72 2.58 -8.17
C LYS A 223 11.38 1.08 -8.12
N LEU A 224 10.14 0.71 -8.43
CA LEU A 224 9.72 -0.69 -8.51
C LEU A 224 10.52 -1.42 -9.60
N ASN A 225 10.66 -0.84 -10.79
CA ASN A 225 11.47 -1.41 -11.87
C ASN A 225 12.94 -1.58 -11.47
N CYS A 226 13.52 -0.65 -10.69
CA CYS A 226 14.88 -0.80 -10.17
C CYS A 226 15.02 -1.97 -9.20
N LEU A 227 14.03 -2.18 -8.33
CA LEU A 227 13.98 -3.33 -7.43
C LEU A 227 13.78 -4.63 -8.21
N ASP A 228 12.94 -4.60 -9.22
CA ASP A 228 12.63 -5.71 -10.10
C ASP A 228 13.86 -6.18 -10.90
N ALA A 229 14.65 -5.25 -11.41
CA ALA A 229 15.92 -5.58 -12.07
C ALA A 229 16.92 -6.32 -11.15
N LEU A 230 16.73 -6.27 -9.82
CA LEU A 230 17.46 -7.08 -8.83
C LEU A 230 16.82 -8.44 -8.60
N THR A 231 15.54 -8.58 -8.88
CA THR A 231 14.71 -9.70 -8.44
C THR A 231 14.04 -10.49 -9.58
N ASP A 232 14.46 -10.32 -10.82
CA ASP A 232 14.01 -11.06 -12.02
C ASP A 232 12.58 -10.82 -12.51
N GLY A 233 12.04 -9.66 -12.32
CA GLY A 233 10.71 -9.36 -12.83
C GLY A 233 9.54 -9.91 -12.00
N ASP A 234 9.83 -10.69 -10.96
CA ASP A 234 8.79 -11.32 -10.11
C ASP A 234 8.05 -10.33 -9.20
N LEU A 235 8.56 -9.13 -9.06
CA LEU A 235 8.06 -8.13 -8.11
C LEU A 235 7.45 -6.92 -8.78
N THR A 236 7.70 -6.69 -10.07
CA THR A 236 7.07 -5.62 -10.79
C THR A 236 5.75 -6.10 -11.36
N PRO A 237 4.65 -5.52 -10.95
CA PRO A 237 3.44 -5.70 -11.72
C PRO A 237 3.67 -5.03 -13.07
N ASP A 238 3.66 -5.79 -14.14
CA ASP A 238 3.61 -5.28 -15.51
C ASP A 238 2.45 -4.28 -15.73
N ASN A 239 1.57 -4.19 -14.76
CA ASN A 239 0.28 -3.54 -14.76
C ASN A 239 0.14 -2.37 -13.78
N LEU A 240 1.22 -1.85 -13.18
CA LEU A 240 1.12 -0.56 -12.49
C LEU A 240 1.00 0.57 -13.54
N LYS A 241 0.28 0.29 -14.62
CA LYS A 241 -0.16 1.26 -15.62
C LYS A 241 -1.53 1.77 -15.18
N PHE A 242 -1.78 3.04 -15.38
CA PHE A 242 -3.14 3.57 -15.25
C PHE A 242 -4.05 2.86 -16.25
N THR A 243 -5.14 2.32 -15.80
CA THR A 243 -6.29 1.92 -16.58
C THR A 243 -7.22 3.11 -16.76
#